data_a58c19936100ad2bbb2443f4fd88b800
#
_entry.id   a58c19936100ad2bbb2443f4fd88b800
#
_cell.length_a   1.000
_cell.length_b   1.000
_cell.length_c   1.000
_cell.angle_alpha   90.00
_cell.angle_beta   90.00
_cell.angle_gamma   90.00
#
_symmetry.space_group_name_H-M   'P 1'
#
loop_
_entity.id
_entity.type
_entity.pdbx_description
1 polymer ?
#
loop_
_entity_poly.entity_id
_entity_poly.type
_entity_poly.pdbx_seq_one_letter_code
_entity_poly.pdbx_strand_id
1 'polypeptide(L)'
;MSLAATLWADNADLAAEALAHPFVQGLGDGTLPLPAFQRYIAQDAYFLDAFVRAYALALAHSPDRQGVRGFFTLLSGALDELEVHDAYAARWGVQWEKVMPHRATLTYTDFLLATAALRTVGETCAALTPCMRLYAYLGQALAARGEDVAAPYRAWIETYAHPAFEALAAHLESLLDRYVTDGEAARVAYRRAMTLELDFFTAHRY
;
A
#
# COMPACT_ATOMS: atom_id res chain seq x y z
N MET A 1 23.92 -4.35 2.69
CA MET A 1 22.58 -4.07 2.15
C MET A 1 21.62 -4.33 3.29
N SER A 2 20.61 -3.47 3.53
CA SER A 2 19.61 -3.71 4.58
C SER A 2 18.69 -4.88 4.21
N LEU A 3 17.95 -5.42 5.19
CA LEU A 3 17.00 -6.50 4.90
C LEU A 3 15.87 -5.98 4.00
N ALA A 4 15.35 -4.78 4.25
CA ALA A 4 14.33 -4.15 3.41
C ALA A 4 14.76 -4.06 1.95
N ALA A 5 15.99 -3.57 1.69
CA ALA A 5 16.55 -3.52 0.34
C ALA A 5 16.74 -4.91 -0.30
N THR A 6 17.08 -5.92 0.50
CA THR A 6 17.18 -7.30 0.03
C THR A 6 15.80 -7.85 -0.35
N LEU A 7 14.80 -7.66 0.52
CA LEU A 7 13.43 -8.11 0.26
C LEU A 7 12.83 -7.44 -0.98
N TRP A 8 13.08 -6.15 -1.16
CA TRP A 8 12.66 -5.45 -2.38
C TRP A 8 13.32 -6.03 -3.64
N ALA A 9 14.64 -6.25 -3.61
CA ALA A 9 15.36 -6.83 -4.74
C ALA A 9 14.91 -8.28 -5.05
N ASP A 10 14.65 -9.09 -4.03
CA ASP A 10 14.15 -10.46 -4.17
C ASP A 10 12.74 -10.53 -4.79
N ASN A 11 12.00 -9.40 -4.83
CA ASN A 11 10.65 -9.28 -5.39
C ASN A 11 10.59 -8.33 -6.60
N ALA A 12 11.73 -8.06 -7.24
CA ALA A 12 11.80 -7.19 -8.41
C ALA A 12 10.95 -7.68 -9.59
N ASP A 13 10.74 -9.00 -9.70
CA ASP A 13 9.85 -9.62 -10.68
C ASP A 13 8.39 -9.15 -10.49
N LEU A 14 7.87 -9.19 -9.27
CA LEU A 14 6.50 -8.75 -8.97
C LEU A 14 6.36 -7.22 -9.08
N ALA A 15 7.39 -6.46 -8.70
CA ALA A 15 7.39 -5.01 -8.89
C ALA A 15 7.33 -4.62 -10.38
N ALA A 16 8.10 -5.31 -11.22
CA ALA A 16 8.07 -5.12 -12.67
C ALA A 16 6.71 -5.53 -13.28
N GLU A 17 6.13 -6.64 -12.82
CA GLU A 17 4.81 -7.10 -13.23
C GLU A 17 3.72 -6.08 -12.83
N ALA A 18 3.78 -5.53 -11.62
CA ALA A 18 2.87 -4.49 -11.15
C ALA A 18 3.00 -3.21 -12.01
N LEU A 19 4.22 -2.77 -12.32
CA LEU A 19 4.41 -1.61 -13.19
C LEU A 19 3.88 -1.87 -14.60
N ALA A 20 4.04 -3.08 -15.14
CA ALA A 20 3.52 -3.47 -16.45
C ALA A 20 2.01 -3.79 -16.45
N HIS A 21 1.38 -3.86 -15.26
CA HIS A 21 -0.02 -4.24 -15.15
C HIS A 21 -0.94 -3.25 -15.89
N PRO A 22 -1.94 -3.73 -16.68
CA PRO A 22 -2.80 -2.86 -17.47
C PRO A 22 -3.55 -1.79 -16.68
N PHE A 23 -3.90 -2.06 -15.42
CA PHE A 23 -4.48 -1.06 -14.52
C PHE A 23 -3.50 0.09 -14.28
N VAL A 24 -2.26 -0.20 -13.91
CA VAL A 24 -1.21 0.79 -13.63
C VAL A 24 -0.80 1.53 -14.91
N GLN A 25 -0.67 0.81 -16.03
CA GLN A 25 -0.39 1.46 -17.32
C GLN A 25 -1.51 2.42 -17.72
N GLY A 26 -2.77 2.01 -17.54
CA GLY A 26 -3.93 2.86 -17.83
C GLY A 26 -4.06 4.08 -16.92
N LEU A 27 -3.51 4.05 -15.69
CA LEU A 27 -3.34 5.26 -14.87
C LEU A 27 -2.34 6.22 -15.50
N GLY A 28 -1.19 5.69 -15.94
CA GLY A 28 -0.10 6.48 -16.50
C GLY A 28 -0.43 7.12 -17.84
N ASP A 29 -1.10 6.42 -18.74
CA ASP A 29 -1.46 6.90 -20.08
C ASP A 29 -2.89 7.49 -20.17
N GLY A 30 -3.65 7.49 -19.06
CA GLY A 30 -4.99 8.04 -19.00
C GLY A 30 -6.08 7.17 -19.61
N THR A 31 -5.79 5.93 -20.02
CA THR A 31 -6.73 5.03 -20.69
C THR A 31 -7.56 4.16 -19.75
N LEU A 32 -7.25 4.13 -18.45
CA LEU A 32 -8.04 3.38 -17.48
C LEU A 32 -9.49 3.90 -17.48
N PRO A 33 -10.50 3.03 -17.63
CA PRO A 33 -11.89 3.47 -17.55
C PRO A 33 -12.20 4.11 -16.19
N LEU A 34 -12.77 5.32 -16.19
CA LEU A 34 -13.11 6.03 -14.94
C LEU A 34 -13.94 5.18 -13.96
N PRO A 35 -14.95 4.38 -14.40
CA PRO A 35 -15.66 3.50 -13.48
C PRO A 35 -14.79 2.42 -12.82
N ALA A 36 -13.71 1.96 -13.50
CA ALA A 36 -12.76 1.03 -12.90
C ALA A 36 -11.95 1.71 -11.80
N PHE A 37 -11.48 2.92 -12.05
CA PHE A 37 -10.78 3.74 -11.05
C PHE A 37 -11.66 4.07 -9.84
N GLN A 38 -12.93 4.44 -10.06
CA GLN A 38 -13.87 4.71 -8.98
C GLN A 38 -14.11 3.48 -8.10
N ARG A 39 -14.24 2.29 -8.70
CA ARG A 39 -14.34 1.03 -7.93
C ARG A 39 -13.07 0.74 -7.16
N TYR A 40 -11.91 0.95 -7.77
CA TYR A 40 -10.62 0.80 -7.10
C TYR A 40 -10.53 1.70 -5.86
N ILE A 41 -10.81 3.00 -5.97
CA ILE A 41 -10.77 3.94 -4.85
C ILE A 41 -11.73 3.53 -3.73
N ALA A 42 -12.93 3.02 -4.07
CA ALA A 42 -13.87 2.54 -3.06
C ALA A 42 -13.37 1.30 -2.30
N GLN A 43 -12.66 0.40 -2.98
CA GLN A 43 -12.04 -0.77 -2.37
C GLN A 43 -10.78 -0.42 -1.59
N ASP A 44 -10.04 0.58 -2.07
CA ASP A 44 -8.84 1.10 -1.44
C ASP A 44 -9.14 1.81 -0.11
N ALA A 45 -10.25 2.55 -0.03
CA ALA A 45 -10.73 3.12 1.24
C ALA A 45 -11.00 2.02 2.30
N TYR A 46 -11.59 0.90 1.89
CA TYR A 46 -11.76 -0.26 2.77
C TYR A 46 -10.43 -0.88 3.18
N PHE A 47 -9.50 -0.99 2.24
CA PHE A 47 -8.15 -1.48 2.49
C PHE A 47 -7.41 -0.58 3.48
N LEU A 48 -7.46 0.74 3.30
CA LEU A 48 -6.79 1.71 4.18
C LEU A 48 -7.34 1.69 5.61
N ASP A 49 -8.66 1.50 5.82
CA ASP A 49 -9.21 1.33 7.18
C ASP A 49 -8.57 0.11 7.88
N ALA A 50 -8.42 -1.01 7.17
CA ALA A 50 -7.73 -2.19 7.70
C ALA A 50 -6.22 -1.94 7.92
N PHE A 51 -5.59 -1.17 7.03
CA PHE A 51 -4.17 -0.82 7.11
C PHE A 51 -3.87 0.05 8.34
N VAL A 52 -4.72 1.06 8.62
CA VAL A 52 -4.68 1.86 9.85
C VAL A 52 -4.79 0.98 11.09
N ARG A 53 -5.69 0.00 11.10
CA ARG A 53 -5.85 -0.96 12.22
C ARG A 53 -4.63 -1.85 12.38
N ALA A 54 -4.02 -2.29 11.28
CA ALA A 54 -2.76 -3.06 11.33
C ALA A 54 -1.61 -2.24 11.93
N TYR A 55 -1.51 -0.95 11.59
CA TYR A 55 -0.55 -0.05 12.25
C TYR A 55 -0.84 0.15 13.74
N ALA A 56 -2.11 0.27 14.13
CA ALA A 56 -2.50 0.38 15.55
C ALA A 56 -2.13 -0.88 16.35
N LEU A 57 -2.32 -2.06 15.77
CA LEU A 57 -1.88 -3.33 16.37
C LEU A 57 -0.35 -3.39 16.48
N ALA A 58 0.38 -3.02 15.43
CA ALA A 58 1.83 -2.97 15.43
C ALA A 58 2.38 -1.98 16.48
N LEU A 59 1.72 -0.83 16.63
CA LEU A 59 2.02 0.16 17.67
C LEU A 59 1.83 -0.47 19.06
N ALA A 60 0.70 -1.14 19.31
CA ALA A 60 0.41 -1.77 20.59
C ALA A 60 1.39 -2.91 20.94
N HIS A 61 1.86 -3.64 19.94
CA HIS A 61 2.82 -4.75 20.11
C HIS A 61 4.29 -4.30 20.07
N SER A 62 4.57 -3.01 19.83
CA SER A 62 5.93 -2.51 19.73
C SER A 62 6.71 -2.73 21.03
N PRO A 63 7.93 -3.28 20.98
CA PRO A 63 8.71 -3.63 22.17
C PRO A 63 9.33 -2.41 22.85
N ASP A 64 9.36 -1.26 22.18
CA ASP A 64 10.00 -0.05 22.68
C ASP A 64 9.30 1.24 22.19
N ARG A 65 9.68 2.38 22.81
CA ARG A 65 9.12 3.69 22.48
C ARG A 65 9.42 4.16 21.05
N GLN A 66 10.48 3.67 20.43
CA GLN A 66 10.82 4.02 19.05
C GLN A 66 9.82 3.40 18.10
N GLY A 67 9.46 2.12 18.29
CA GLY A 67 8.41 1.46 17.53
C GLY A 67 7.05 2.14 17.71
N VAL A 68 6.67 2.44 18.96
CA VAL A 68 5.42 3.16 19.24
C VAL A 68 5.36 4.48 18.48
N ARG A 69 6.42 5.30 18.50
CA ARG A 69 6.47 6.57 17.76
C ARG A 69 6.47 6.35 16.25
N GLY A 70 7.21 5.35 15.77
CA GLY A 70 7.29 5.05 14.34
C GLY A 70 5.94 4.65 13.76
N PHE A 71 5.24 3.72 14.40
CA PHE A 71 3.91 3.33 13.96
C PHE A 71 2.85 4.41 14.16
N PHE A 72 2.99 5.29 15.16
CA PHE A 72 2.14 6.46 15.29
C PHE A 72 2.27 7.39 14.09
N THR A 73 3.49 7.65 13.61
CA THR A 73 3.72 8.47 12.42
C THR A 73 3.09 7.84 11.17
N LEU A 74 3.27 6.52 10.98
CA LEU A 74 2.69 5.79 9.84
C LEU A 74 1.17 5.75 9.90
N LEU A 75 0.59 5.53 11.06
CA LEU A 75 -0.85 5.55 11.29
C LEU A 75 -1.45 6.92 10.97
N SER A 76 -0.79 8.00 11.43
CA SER A 76 -1.24 9.36 11.10
C SER A 76 -1.22 9.61 9.59
N GLY A 77 -0.14 9.21 8.89
CA GLY A 77 -0.07 9.35 7.44
C GLY A 77 -1.16 8.57 6.69
N ALA A 78 -1.50 7.36 7.16
CA ALA A 78 -2.59 6.59 6.57
C ALA A 78 -3.98 7.20 6.84
N LEU A 79 -4.18 7.85 7.98
CA LEU A 79 -5.40 8.60 8.26
C LEU A 79 -5.52 9.84 7.36
N ASP A 80 -4.43 10.57 7.15
CA ASP A 80 -4.40 11.71 6.22
C ASP A 80 -4.74 11.25 4.78
N GLU A 81 -4.29 10.06 4.37
CA GLU A 81 -4.64 9.46 3.08
C GLU A 81 -6.13 9.11 2.98
N LEU A 82 -6.74 8.59 4.05
CA LEU A 82 -8.19 8.35 4.11
C LEU A 82 -9.01 9.62 3.92
N GLU A 83 -8.57 10.77 4.45
CA GLU A 83 -9.25 12.06 4.22
C GLU A 83 -9.25 12.44 2.72
N VAL A 84 -8.20 12.11 1.98
CA VAL A 84 -8.15 12.29 0.52
C VAL A 84 -9.17 11.38 -0.18
N HIS A 85 -9.31 10.14 0.27
CA HIS A 85 -10.31 9.20 -0.25
C HIS A 85 -11.74 9.68 0.02
N ASP A 86 -12.00 10.25 1.19
CA ASP A 86 -13.30 10.86 1.53
C ASP A 86 -13.64 12.02 0.59
N ALA A 87 -12.67 12.86 0.23
CA ALA A 87 -12.85 13.92 -0.73
C ALA A 87 -13.16 13.40 -2.15
N TYR A 88 -12.52 12.30 -2.57
CA TYR A 88 -12.86 11.62 -3.82
C TYR A 88 -14.26 11.02 -3.79
N ALA A 89 -14.61 10.33 -2.70
CA ALA A 89 -15.93 9.74 -2.51
C ALA A 89 -17.04 10.79 -2.60
N ALA A 90 -16.87 11.92 -1.91
CA ALA A 90 -17.80 13.05 -1.97
C ALA A 90 -17.95 13.63 -3.38
N ARG A 91 -16.83 13.78 -4.12
CA ARG A 91 -16.81 14.31 -5.48
C ARG A 91 -17.57 13.41 -6.48
N TRP A 92 -17.53 12.10 -6.29
CA TRP A 92 -18.12 11.13 -7.20
C TRP A 92 -19.42 10.50 -6.69
N GLY A 93 -19.91 10.93 -5.52
CA GLY A 93 -21.14 10.39 -4.91
C GLY A 93 -20.99 8.92 -4.46
N VAL A 94 -19.77 8.48 -4.20
CA VAL A 94 -19.48 7.14 -3.68
C VAL A 94 -19.66 7.13 -2.16
N GLN A 95 -20.40 6.15 -1.65
CA GLN A 95 -20.54 5.90 -0.21
C GLN A 95 -19.73 4.65 0.12
N TRP A 96 -18.46 4.82 0.41
CA TRP A 96 -17.52 3.72 0.60
C TRP A 96 -17.91 2.82 1.78
N GLU A 97 -18.59 3.35 2.82
CA GLU A 97 -19.10 2.56 3.96
C GLU A 97 -20.15 1.52 3.53
N LYS A 98 -20.77 1.71 2.37
CA LYS A 98 -21.74 0.79 1.79
C LYS A 98 -21.15 -0.13 0.72
N VAL A 99 -19.88 0.06 0.39
CA VAL A 99 -19.21 -0.76 -0.61
C VAL A 99 -18.96 -2.15 -0.02
N MET A 100 -19.46 -3.17 -0.71
CA MET A 100 -19.14 -4.55 -0.36
C MET A 100 -17.69 -4.84 -0.79
N PRO A 101 -16.81 -5.24 0.15
CA PRO A 101 -15.43 -5.51 -0.19
C PRO A 101 -15.32 -6.69 -1.16
N HIS A 102 -14.50 -6.52 -2.18
CA HIS A 102 -14.19 -7.58 -3.13
C HIS A 102 -13.35 -8.68 -2.46
N ARG A 103 -13.42 -9.91 -3.01
CA ARG A 103 -12.65 -11.03 -2.48
C ARG A 103 -11.15 -10.73 -2.37
N ALA A 104 -10.56 -10.07 -3.36
CA ALA A 104 -9.15 -9.70 -3.34
C ALA A 104 -8.86 -8.74 -2.18
N THR A 105 -9.71 -7.72 -1.98
CA THR A 105 -9.63 -6.77 -0.85
C THR A 105 -9.67 -7.51 0.48
N LEU A 106 -10.67 -8.38 0.69
CA LEU A 106 -10.80 -9.16 1.92
C LEU A 106 -9.59 -10.07 2.16
N THR A 107 -9.12 -10.77 1.12
CA THR A 107 -7.96 -11.66 1.25
C THR A 107 -6.71 -10.88 1.69
N TYR A 108 -6.54 -9.67 1.19
CA TYR A 108 -5.39 -8.85 1.55
C TYR A 108 -5.55 -8.26 2.96
N THR A 109 -6.68 -7.66 3.28
CA THR A 109 -6.93 -7.07 4.60
C THR A 109 -6.92 -8.11 5.71
N ASP A 110 -7.50 -9.29 5.50
CA ASP A 110 -7.46 -10.40 6.45
C ASP A 110 -6.02 -10.87 6.70
N PHE A 111 -5.20 -10.97 5.66
CA PHE A 111 -3.78 -11.30 5.79
C PHE A 111 -3.04 -10.27 6.64
N LEU A 112 -3.22 -8.97 6.39
CA LEU A 112 -2.55 -7.91 7.14
C LEU A 112 -2.98 -7.91 8.61
N LEU A 113 -4.28 -7.95 8.87
CA LEU A 113 -4.83 -7.93 10.24
C LEU A 113 -4.45 -9.18 11.02
N ALA A 114 -4.52 -10.36 10.39
CA ALA A 114 -4.09 -11.61 11.04
C ALA A 114 -2.59 -11.59 11.36
N THR A 115 -1.77 -11.06 10.45
CA THR A 115 -0.33 -10.93 10.69
C THR A 115 -0.06 -9.95 11.82
N ALA A 116 -0.68 -8.77 11.82
CA ALA A 116 -0.49 -7.77 12.86
C ALA A 116 -0.99 -8.23 14.24
N ALA A 117 -2.05 -9.04 14.29
CA ALA A 117 -2.61 -9.54 15.54
C ALA A 117 -1.86 -10.76 16.13
N LEU A 118 -1.30 -11.63 15.27
CA LEU A 118 -0.84 -12.96 15.67
C LEU A 118 0.67 -13.20 15.48
N ARG A 119 1.37 -12.30 14.80
CA ARG A 119 2.78 -12.45 14.48
C ARG A 119 3.63 -11.39 15.15
N THR A 120 4.95 -11.48 14.97
CA THR A 120 5.89 -10.50 15.50
C THR A 120 5.74 -9.13 14.81
N VAL A 121 6.19 -8.07 15.47
CA VAL A 121 6.26 -6.72 14.87
C VAL A 121 7.09 -6.73 13.59
N GLY A 122 8.18 -7.50 13.54
CA GLY A 122 9.02 -7.65 12.35
C GLY A 122 8.27 -8.27 11.16
N GLU A 123 7.51 -9.37 11.39
CA GLU A 123 6.66 -9.96 10.34
C GLU A 123 5.55 -9.01 9.90
N THR A 124 5.01 -8.23 10.83
CA THR A 124 4.02 -7.18 10.52
C THR A 124 4.62 -6.11 9.62
N CYS A 125 5.83 -5.61 9.94
CA CYS A 125 6.54 -4.69 9.05
C CYS A 125 6.72 -5.30 7.65
N ALA A 126 7.14 -6.57 7.57
CA ALA A 126 7.36 -7.25 6.30
C ALA A 126 6.07 -7.40 5.47
N ALA A 127 4.92 -7.59 6.11
CA ALA A 127 3.62 -7.65 5.44
C ALA A 127 3.11 -6.28 4.97
N LEU A 128 3.41 -5.20 5.72
CA LEU A 128 2.92 -3.85 5.41
C LEU A 128 3.84 -3.09 4.42
N THR A 129 5.15 -3.36 4.42
CA THR A 129 6.13 -2.64 3.60
C THR A 129 5.85 -2.70 2.09
N PRO A 130 5.42 -3.85 1.50
CA PRO A 130 5.13 -3.94 0.06
C PRO A 130 4.17 -2.87 -0.44
N CYS A 131 3.05 -2.63 0.24
CA CYS A 131 2.10 -1.59 -0.14
C CYS A 131 2.81 -0.22 -0.26
N MET A 132 3.48 0.22 0.79
CA MET A 132 4.13 1.53 0.80
C MET A 132 5.23 1.64 -0.26
N ARG A 133 6.13 0.64 -0.34
CA ARG A 133 7.28 0.66 -1.26
C ARG A 133 6.84 0.52 -2.71
N LEU A 134 5.89 -0.37 -3.00
CA LEU A 134 5.40 -0.56 -4.37
C LEU A 134 4.70 0.70 -4.89
N TYR A 135 3.82 1.33 -4.10
CA TYR A 135 3.12 2.54 -4.52
C TYR A 135 4.08 3.73 -4.73
N ALA A 136 5.08 3.91 -3.86
CA ALA A 136 6.14 4.89 -4.09
C ALA A 136 6.89 4.63 -5.42
N TYR A 137 7.25 3.38 -5.69
CA TYR A 137 7.89 2.98 -6.94
C TYR A 137 7.02 3.24 -8.16
N LEU A 138 5.74 2.84 -8.12
CA LEU A 138 4.80 3.03 -9.23
C LEU A 138 4.52 4.51 -9.49
N GLY A 139 4.26 5.30 -8.44
CA GLY A 139 4.03 6.73 -8.53
C GLY A 139 5.21 7.46 -9.17
N GLN A 140 6.42 7.19 -8.70
CA GLN A 140 7.66 7.80 -9.23
C GLN A 140 7.91 7.37 -10.68
N ALA A 141 7.71 6.09 -11.02
CA ALA A 141 7.89 5.59 -12.37
C ALA A 141 6.90 6.20 -13.37
N LEU A 142 5.64 6.40 -12.96
CA LEU A 142 4.62 7.04 -13.79
C LEU A 142 4.88 8.54 -13.92
N ALA A 143 5.21 9.24 -12.82
CA ALA A 143 5.53 10.67 -12.84
C ALA A 143 6.74 10.99 -13.74
N ALA A 144 7.75 10.11 -13.77
CA ALA A 144 8.94 10.29 -14.60
C ALA A 144 8.66 10.27 -16.12
N ARG A 145 7.49 9.75 -16.55
CA ARG A 145 7.12 9.73 -17.98
C ARG A 145 6.77 11.12 -18.53
N GLY A 146 6.40 12.06 -17.65
CA GLY A 146 6.09 13.44 -18.04
C GLY A 146 4.86 13.60 -18.94
N GLU A 147 4.00 12.61 -18.99
CA GLU A 147 2.81 12.60 -19.83
C GLU A 147 1.69 13.48 -19.24
N ASP A 148 0.83 14.04 -20.11
CA ASP A 148 -0.33 14.82 -19.68
C ASP A 148 -1.48 13.89 -19.29
N VAL A 149 -1.41 13.38 -18.08
CA VAL A 149 -2.37 12.42 -17.53
C VAL A 149 -3.69 13.09 -17.19
N ALA A 150 -4.82 12.40 -17.44
CA ALA A 150 -6.15 12.89 -17.10
C ALA A 150 -6.29 13.21 -15.60
N ALA A 151 -7.03 14.27 -15.28
CA ALA A 151 -7.12 14.84 -13.93
C ALA A 151 -7.43 13.83 -12.79
N PRO A 152 -8.29 12.81 -12.95
CA PRO A 152 -8.53 11.82 -11.89
C PRO A 152 -7.28 11.03 -11.49
N TYR A 153 -6.43 10.68 -12.49
CA TYR A 153 -5.26 9.82 -12.27
C TYR A 153 -4.03 10.62 -11.85
N ARG A 154 -3.94 11.89 -12.29
CA ARG A 154 -2.84 12.79 -11.94
C ARG A 154 -2.68 12.92 -10.43
N ALA A 155 -3.76 13.15 -9.70
CA ALA A 155 -3.72 13.28 -8.25
C ALA A 155 -3.21 12.00 -7.56
N TRP A 156 -3.57 10.80 -8.05
CA TRP A 156 -3.06 9.54 -7.59
C TRP A 156 -1.54 9.42 -7.82
N ILE A 157 -1.08 9.74 -9.04
CA ILE A 157 0.34 9.68 -9.39
C ILE A 157 1.15 10.67 -8.55
N GLU A 158 0.68 11.91 -8.39
CA GLU A 158 1.34 12.96 -7.60
C GLU A 158 1.44 12.58 -6.12
N THR A 159 0.40 11.96 -5.55
CA THR A 159 0.39 11.50 -4.16
C THR A 159 1.51 10.50 -3.92
N TYR A 160 1.56 9.44 -4.72
CA TYR A 160 2.54 8.35 -4.52
C TYR A 160 3.94 8.67 -5.03
N ALA A 161 4.10 9.65 -5.93
CA ALA A 161 5.40 10.18 -6.33
C ALA A 161 5.97 11.22 -5.34
N HIS A 162 5.15 11.70 -4.39
CA HIS A 162 5.55 12.78 -3.50
C HIS A 162 6.67 12.36 -2.53
N PRO A 163 7.69 13.22 -2.28
CA PRO A 163 8.76 12.90 -1.34
C PRO A 163 8.29 12.57 0.08
N ALA A 164 7.14 13.10 0.53
CA ALA A 164 6.58 12.77 1.83
C ALA A 164 6.11 11.31 1.89
N PHE A 165 5.53 10.76 0.81
CA PHE A 165 5.14 9.36 0.75
C PHE A 165 6.37 8.44 0.73
N GLU A 166 7.40 8.80 -0.05
CA GLU A 166 8.70 8.11 -0.04
C GLU A 166 9.30 8.08 1.37
N ALA A 167 9.22 9.18 2.12
CA ALA A 167 9.72 9.23 3.49
C ALA A 167 8.97 8.28 4.43
N LEU A 168 7.64 8.12 4.27
CA LEU A 168 6.84 7.15 5.03
C LEU A 168 7.21 5.71 4.66
N ALA A 169 7.40 5.41 3.37
CA ALA A 169 7.83 4.10 2.91
C ALA A 169 9.22 3.75 3.49
N ALA A 170 10.18 4.64 3.39
CA ALA A 170 11.52 4.47 3.96
C ALA A 170 11.49 4.34 5.50
N HIS A 171 10.57 5.05 6.16
CA HIS A 171 10.39 4.92 7.61
C HIS A 171 9.91 3.52 8.00
N LEU A 172 8.92 2.96 7.30
CA LEU A 172 8.47 1.58 7.54
C LEU A 172 9.57 0.56 7.26
N GLU A 173 10.36 0.75 6.20
CA GLU A 173 11.55 -0.07 5.92
C GLU A 173 12.57 -0.04 7.06
N SER A 174 12.77 1.12 7.70
CA SER A 174 13.66 1.23 8.85
C SER A 174 13.15 0.46 10.07
N LEU A 175 11.83 0.39 10.26
CA LEU A 175 11.21 -0.43 11.31
C LEU A 175 11.32 -1.92 10.98
N LEU A 176 11.17 -2.30 9.71
CA LEU A 176 11.41 -3.67 9.23
C LEU A 176 12.84 -4.11 9.56
N ASP A 177 13.83 -3.32 9.15
CA ASP A 177 15.25 -3.62 9.42
C ASP A 177 15.55 -3.73 10.92
N ARG A 178 14.83 -2.98 11.76
CA ARG A 178 15.02 -2.97 13.20
C ARG A 178 14.40 -4.17 13.91
N TYR A 179 13.18 -4.58 13.50
CA TYR A 179 12.38 -5.52 14.28
C TYR A 179 12.30 -6.94 13.71
N VAL A 180 12.77 -7.18 12.50
CA VAL A 180 12.81 -8.54 11.96
C VAL A 180 13.89 -9.35 12.67
N THR A 181 13.49 -10.44 13.29
CA THR A 181 14.36 -11.43 13.95
C THR A 181 14.42 -12.75 13.19
N ASP A 182 13.39 -13.05 12.38
CA ASP A 182 13.31 -14.21 11.50
C ASP A 182 13.20 -13.74 10.04
N GLY A 183 14.32 -13.80 9.34
CA GLY A 183 14.41 -13.34 7.95
C GLY A 183 13.60 -14.22 6.99
N GLU A 184 13.42 -15.51 7.28
CA GLU A 184 12.62 -16.40 6.40
C GLU A 184 11.12 -16.09 6.53
N ALA A 185 10.60 -15.95 7.75
CA ALA A 185 9.21 -15.55 7.96
C ALA A 185 8.91 -14.18 7.33
N ALA A 186 9.85 -13.23 7.41
CA ALA A 186 9.74 -11.93 6.77
C ALA A 186 9.70 -12.05 5.24
N ARG A 187 10.54 -12.89 4.61
CA ARG A 187 10.51 -13.14 3.16
C ARG A 187 9.15 -13.68 2.70
N VAL A 188 8.62 -14.66 3.42
CA VAL A 188 7.31 -15.25 3.10
C VAL A 188 6.20 -14.21 3.20
N ALA A 189 6.18 -13.39 4.27
CA ALA A 189 5.18 -12.36 4.47
C ALA A 189 5.28 -11.26 3.38
N TYR A 190 6.50 -10.81 3.09
CA TYR A 190 6.75 -9.79 2.07
C TYR A 190 6.32 -10.25 0.67
N ARG A 191 6.76 -11.45 0.25
CA ARG A 191 6.40 -12.04 -1.06
C ARG A 191 4.89 -12.20 -1.20
N ARG A 192 4.22 -12.65 -0.13
CA ARG A 192 2.77 -12.80 -0.12
C ARG A 192 2.07 -11.45 -0.30
N ALA A 193 2.50 -10.40 0.40
CA ALA A 193 1.93 -9.07 0.23
C ALA A 193 2.11 -8.54 -1.19
N MET A 194 3.30 -8.69 -1.79
CA MET A 194 3.55 -8.32 -3.19
C MET A 194 2.62 -9.04 -4.18
N THR A 195 2.33 -10.33 -3.94
CA THR A 195 1.36 -11.09 -4.76
C THR A 195 -0.05 -10.53 -4.59
N LEU A 196 -0.45 -10.19 -3.36
CA LEU A 196 -1.77 -9.63 -3.07
C LEU A 196 -1.98 -8.24 -3.67
N GLU A 197 -0.92 -7.44 -3.87
CA GLU A 197 -0.98 -6.19 -4.64
C GLU A 197 -1.38 -6.43 -6.10
N LEU A 198 -0.77 -7.43 -6.75
CA LEU A 198 -1.12 -7.81 -8.12
C LEU A 198 -2.56 -8.31 -8.23
N ASP A 199 -2.99 -9.13 -7.27
CA ASP A 199 -4.38 -9.60 -7.20
C ASP A 199 -5.36 -8.43 -7.03
N PHE A 200 -4.99 -7.40 -6.25
CA PHE A 200 -5.79 -6.21 -6.03
C PHE A 200 -5.93 -5.40 -7.32
N PHE A 201 -4.84 -5.11 -8.04
CA PHE A 201 -4.92 -4.44 -9.35
C PHE A 201 -5.73 -5.25 -10.36
N THR A 202 -5.54 -6.57 -10.41
CA THR A 202 -6.27 -7.47 -11.32
C THR A 202 -7.78 -7.43 -11.07
N ALA A 203 -8.21 -7.40 -9.80
CA ALA A 203 -9.61 -7.38 -9.41
C ALA A 203 -10.34 -6.08 -9.84
N HIS A 204 -9.60 -4.99 -10.05
CA HIS A 204 -10.17 -3.67 -10.34
C HIS A 204 -9.91 -3.18 -11.77
N ARG A 205 -9.36 -4.04 -12.62
CA ARG A 205 -8.97 -3.71 -14.01
C ARG A 205 -10.15 -3.29 -14.92
N TYR A 206 -11.39 -3.78 -14.69
CA TYR A 206 -12.55 -3.57 -15.54
C TYR A 206 -13.70 -2.89 -14.82
#